data_4ea0202a0088f56ae42014862f812708
#
_entry.id   4ea0202a0088f56ae42014862f812708
#
_cell.length_a   1.000
_cell.length_b   1.000
_cell.length_c   1.000
_cell.angle_alpha   90.00
_cell.angle_beta   90.00
_cell.angle_gamma   90.00
#
_symmetry.space_group_name_H-M   'P 1'
#
loop_
_entity.id
_entity.type
_entity.pdbx_description
1 polymer ?
#
loop_
_entity_poly.entity_id
_entity_poly.type
_entity_poly.pdbx_seq_one_letter_code
_entity_poly.pdbx_strand_id
1 'polypeptide(L)'
;MAVLQQLGWQLEPSEAPAPQITGGDPCRRASLAEAQAQGDLRLQVPRAYSAVQREQLAEQVLQQQASICAYAFKLGDAARTASSRLQDNPGYRFSALQLGWIGFGAHGARAQGWQRFRSFGRGYAPQARNSVAMEAFYSGRVRSECGVGRQVAQLATFRELFGDAAFDTAFSAGELSIGTFLSLHDTRSILLGSSAGELFGDGKAERTSALGRQAFMGAPGYIVHAFDATYLDDINNQAENFVITDVSAAAAEALARHGGFVHYDALNKQLWELAQQLPGSGWRRFERLLYERDAALRAALPASQQAVLAQMDAVLADPVYRELLLYVHRQGVRPLGYHIARLLDRNPRTPFVIELVLHNLHTTIYQRWLQARLEACAAG
;
A
#
# COMPACT_ATOMS: atom_id res chain seq x y z
N MET A 1 -23.17 7.84 -15.69
CA MET A 1 -23.93 7.65 -14.44
C MET A 1 -23.64 6.31 -13.76
N ALA A 2 -23.71 5.17 -14.44
CA ALA A 2 -23.47 3.84 -13.84
C ALA A 2 -22.12 3.73 -13.12
N VAL A 3 -21.04 4.33 -13.65
CA VAL A 3 -19.72 4.33 -13.00
C VAL A 3 -19.73 5.10 -11.67
N LEU A 4 -20.51 6.19 -11.56
CA LEU A 4 -20.68 6.90 -10.28
C LEU A 4 -21.35 6.00 -9.24
N GLN A 5 -22.39 5.26 -9.62
CA GLN A 5 -23.04 4.29 -8.72
C GLN A 5 -22.07 3.18 -8.30
N GLN A 6 -21.23 2.70 -9.22
CA GLN A 6 -20.17 1.73 -8.89
C GLN A 6 -19.14 2.30 -7.90
N LEU A 7 -18.90 3.63 -7.91
CA LEU A 7 -18.08 4.31 -6.91
C LEU A 7 -18.81 4.55 -5.59
N GLY A 8 -20.10 4.26 -5.53
CA GLY A 8 -20.89 4.43 -4.31
C GLY A 8 -21.70 5.70 -4.25
N TRP A 9 -21.76 6.50 -5.33
CA TRP A 9 -22.62 7.67 -5.40
C TRP A 9 -24.09 7.28 -5.41
N GLN A 10 -24.89 7.97 -4.62
CA GLN A 10 -26.35 7.92 -4.61
C GLN A 10 -26.86 9.01 -5.56
N LEU A 11 -27.54 8.59 -6.62
CA LEU A 11 -28.07 9.50 -7.64
C LEU A 11 -29.54 9.75 -7.39
N GLU A 12 -29.93 10.99 -7.14
CA GLU A 12 -31.28 11.40 -6.85
C GLU A 12 -31.79 12.32 -7.95
N PRO A 13 -32.97 12.05 -8.54
CA PRO A 13 -33.58 12.99 -9.50
C PRO A 13 -34.04 14.27 -8.78
N SER A 14 -33.81 15.42 -9.39
CA SER A 14 -34.15 16.73 -8.83
C SER A 14 -34.95 17.59 -9.84
N GLU A 15 -35.86 18.39 -9.34
CA GLU A 15 -36.55 19.44 -10.12
C GLU A 15 -35.73 20.74 -10.21
N ALA A 16 -34.63 20.84 -9.48
CA ALA A 16 -33.72 21.98 -9.53
C ALA A 16 -33.10 22.11 -10.95
N PRO A 17 -32.83 23.31 -11.43
CA PRO A 17 -32.27 23.52 -12.77
C PRO A 17 -30.79 23.15 -12.87
N ALA A 18 -30.09 23.04 -11.72
CA ALA A 18 -28.66 22.72 -11.64
C ALA A 18 -28.44 21.50 -10.76
N PRO A 19 -27.37 20.71 -11.04
CA PRO A 19 -27.01 19.58 -10.21
C PRO A 19 -26.49 20.07 -8.86
N GLN A 20 -26.72 19.29 -7.82
CA GLN A 20 -26.21 19.59 -6.48
C GLN A 20 -25.50 18.37 -5.92
N ILE A 21 -24.27 18.57 -5.45
CA ILE A 21 -23.56 17.61 -4.64
C ILE A 21 -23.84 17.95 -3.19
N THR A 22 -24.41 16.99 -2.46
CA THR A 22 -24.71 17.14 -1.04
C THR A 22 -23.89 16.14 -0.26
N GLY A 23 -23.39 16.58 0.89
CA GLY A 23 -22.64 15.73 1.79
C GLY A 23 -21.36 16.39 2.30
N GLY A 24 -20.64 15.68 3.15
CA GLY A 24 -19.37 16.11 3.73
C GLY A 24 -18.17 15.65 2.92
N ASP A 25 -17.07 15.40 3.62
CA ASP A 25 -15.82 14.88 3.04
C ASP A 25 -15.73 13.36 3.28
N PRO A 26 -15.94 12.54 2.25
CA PRO A 26 -15.86 11.09 2.40
C PRO A 26 -14.46 10.61 2.84
N CYS A 27 -13.40 11.36 2.56
CA CYS A 27 -12.05 11.01 3.01
C CYS A 27 -11.89 10.99 4.54
N ARG A 28 -12.77 11.67 5.26
CA ARG A 28 -12.74 11.70 6.74
C ARG A 28 -13.47 10.50 7.38
N ARG A 29 -14.17 9.70 6.59
CA ARG A 29 -14.89 8.51 7.10
C ARG A 29 -13.96 7.32 7.25
N ALA A 30 -14.33 6.37 8.10
CA ALA A 30 -13.57 5.14 8.28
C ALA A 30 -13.71 4.18 7.07
N SER A 31 -14.83 4.25 6.34
CA SER A 31 -15.12 3.37 5.21
C SER A 31 -16.04 4.03 4.17
N LEU A 32 -16.09 3.43 2.98
CA LEU A 32 -17.05 3.82 1.95
C LEU A 32 -18.51 3.66 2.42
N ALA A 33 -18.80 2.59 3.16
CA ALA A 33 -20.13 2.35 3.70
C ALA A 33 -20.55 3.44 4.68
N GLU A 34 -19.65 3.90 5.54
CA GLU A 34 -19.91 5.02 6.44
C GLU A 34 -20.14 6.32 5.67
N ALA A 35 -19.29 6.63 4.65
CA ALA A 35 -19.46 7.80 3.81
C ALA A 35 -20.85 7.82 3.14
N GLN A 36 -21.29 6.67 2.64
CA GLN A 36 -22.63 6.53 2.05
C GLN A 36 -23.74 6.72 3.09
N ALA A 37 -23.61 6.11 4.25
CA ALA A 37 -24.61 6.23 5.35
C ALA A 37 -24.74 7.68 5.84
N GLN A 38 -23.64 8.44 5.86
CA GLN A 38 -23.65 9.87 6.21
C GLN A 38 -24.09 10.77 5.05
N GLY A 39 -24.30 10.22 3.86
CA GLY A 39 -24.73 10.97 2.68
C GLY A 39 -23.63 11.79 2.02
N ASP A 40 -22.36 11.47 2.24
CA ASP A 40 -21.22 12.21 1.68
C ASP A 40 -21.04 12.00 0.16
N LEU A 41 -21.76 11.05 -0.43
CA LEU A 41 -21.71 10.70 -1.84
C LEU A 41 -23.11 10.79 -2.47
N ARG A 42 -23.76 11.93 -2.36
CA ARG A 42 -25.08 12.18 -2.97
C ARG A 42 -24.98 13.21 -4.08
N LEU A 43 -25.60 12.88 -5.21
CA LEU A 43 -25.66 13.74 -6.37
C LEU A 43 -27.12 13.90 -6.80
N GLN A 44 -27.66 15.10 -6.70
CA GLN A 44 -28.93 15.45 -7.24
C GLN A 44 -28.76 15.80 -8.72
N VAL A 45 -29.47 15.05 -9.58
CA VAL A 45 -29.37 15.18 -11.04
C VAL A 45 -30.68 15.79 -11.55
N PRO A 46 -30.65 16.96 -12.23
CA PRO A 46 -31.84 17.55 -12.82
C PRO A 46 -32.57 16.60 -13.77
N ARG A 47 -33.86 16.44 -13.60
CA ARG A 47 -34.69 15.60 -14.50
C ARG A 47 -34.63 16.07 -15.95
N ALA A 48 -34.51 17.36 -16.13
CA ALA A 48 -34.47 18.01 -17.46
C ALA A 48 -33.15 17.72 -18.22
N TYR A 49 -32.11 17.16 -17.57
CA TYR A 49 -30.85 16.89 -18.24
C TYR A 49 -30.98 15.81 -19.31
N SER A 50 -30.55 16.14 -20.52
CA SER A 50 -30.34 15.19 -21.62
C SER A 50 -29.28 14.14 -21.29
N ALA A 51 -29.20 13.09 -22.09
CA ALA A 51 -28.14 12.06 -21.93
C ALA A 51 -26.73 12.68 -21.96
N VAL A 52 -26.48 13.58 -22.91
CA VAL A 52 -25.17 14.27 -23.04
C VAL A 52 -24.85 15.12 -21.82
N GLN A 53 -25.80 15.86 -21.27
CA GLN A 53 -25.59 16.64 -20.05
C GLN A 53 -25.30 15.74 -18.82
N ARG A 54 -25.95 14.58 -18.76
CA ARG A 54 -25.69 13.59 -17.69
C ARG A 54 -24.29 12.95 -17.80
N GLU A 55 -23.82 12.72 -19.02
CA GLU A 55 -22.44 12.22 -19.24
C GLU A 55 -21.41 13.28 -18.83
N GLN A 56 -21.58 14.52 -19.27
CA GLN A 56 -20.69 15.62 -18.87
C GLN A 56 -20.66 15.83 -17.35
N LEU A 57 -21.83 15.76 -16.71
CA LEU A 57 -21.90 15.81 -15.24
C LEU A 57 -21.17 14.65 -14.59
N ALA A 58 -21.32 13.44 -15.11
CA ALA A 58 -20.61 12.27 -14.58
C ALA A 58 -19.09 12.43 -14.69
N GLU A 59 -18.59 12.90 -15.83
CA GLU A 59 -17.16 13.17 -16.03
C GLU A 59 -16.65 14.20 -15.03
N GLN A 60 -17.38 15.30 -14.81
CA GLN A 60 -17.02 16.32 -13.84
C GLN A 60 -16.97 15.77 -12.40
N VAL A 61 -17.97 14.97 -12.01
CA VAL A 61 -18.04 14.39 -10.67
C VAL A 61 -16.94 13.34 -10.45
N LEU A 62 -16.60 12.56 -11.48
CA LEU A 62 -15.52 11.57 -11.41
C LEU A 62 -14.14 12.21 -11.17
N GLN A 63 -13.94 13.47 -11.55
CA GLN A 63 -12.67 14.18 -11.28
C GLN A 63 -12.65 14.86 -9.90
N GLN A 64 -13.74 14.83 -9.16
CA GLN A 64 -13.79 15.47 -7.84
C GLN A 64 -13.12 14.63 -6.75
N GLN A 65 -12.61 15.32 -5.73
CA GLN A 65 -11.99 14.75 -4.55
C GLN A 65 -12.82 13.61 -3.93
N ALA A 66 -14.15 13.81 -3.83
CA ALA A 66 -15.05 12.80 -3.28
C ALA A 66 -15.03 11.47 -4.04
N SER A 67 -14.96 11.51 -5.38
CA SER A 67 -14.84 10.31 -6.22
C SER A 67 -13.47 9.65 -6.07
N ILE A 68 -12.41 10.44 -5.98
CA ILE A 68 -11.05 9.95 -5.73
C ILE A 68 -10.97 9.25 -4.36
N CYS A 69 -11.61 9.82 -3.33
CA CYS A 69 -11.72 9.19 -2.01
C CYS A 69 -12.52 7.87 -2.06
N ALA A 70 -13.66 7.88 -2.75
CA ALA A 70 -14.45 6.65 -2.91
C ALA A 70 -13.65 5.54 -3.61
N TYR A 71 -12.90 5.89 -4.65
CA TYR A 71 -11.97 4.98 -5.31
C TYR A 71 -10.87 4.49 -4.37
N ALA A 72 -10.27 5.37 -3.56
CA ALA A 72 -9.22 5.00 -2.63
C ALA A 72 -9.71 3.98 -1.58
N PHE A 73 -10.95 4.09 -1.09
CA PHE A 73 -11.55 3.06 -0.24
C PHE A 73 -11.63 1.71 -0.96
N LYS A 74 -12.09 1.69 -2.22
CA LYS A 74 -12.13 0.45 -3.01
C LYS A 74 -10.75 -0.15 -3.23
N LEU A 75 -9.75 0.70 -3.47
CA LEU A 75 -8.36 0.27 -3.61
C LEU A 75 -7.83 -0.32 -2.29
N GLY A 76 -8.14 0.31 -1.15
CA GLY A 76 -7.78 -0.21 0.17
C GLY A 76 -8.46 -1.55 0.48
N ASP A 77 -9.75 -1.69 0.16
CA ASP A 77 -10.49 -2.95 0.32
C ASP A 77 -9.89 -4.05 -0.57
N ALA A 78 -9.56 -3.72 -1.82
CA ALA A 78 -8.89 -4.62 -2.74
C ALA A 78 -7.50 -5.04 -2.21
N ALA A 79 -6.74 -4.09 -1.64
CA ALA A 79 -5.44 -4.38 -1.05
C ALA A 79 -5.54 -5.30 0.18
N ARG A 80 -6.55 -5.10 1.03
CA ARG A 80 -6.81 -5.99 2.18
C ARG A 80 -7.19 -7.39 1.73
N THR A 81 -8.11 -7.50 0.75
CA THR A 81 -8.55 -8.78 0.20
C THR A 81 -7.39 -9.53 -0.44
N ALA A 82 -6.63 -8.88 -1.31
CA ALA A 82 -5.45 -9.43 -1.94
C ALA A 82 -4.42 -9.92 -0.91
N SER A 83 -4.14 -9.10 0.10
CA SER A 83 -3.20 -9.40 1.17
C SER A 83 -3.61 -10.62 1.99
N SER A 84 -4.90 -10.74 2.33
CA SER A 84 -5.43 -11.92 3.02
C SER A 84 -5.24 -13.18 2.18
N ARG A 85 -5.67 -13.16 0.92
CA ARG A 85 -5.53 -14.30 0.01
C ARG A 85 -4.08 -14.73 -0.19
N LEU A 86 -3.14 -13.78 -0.30
CA LEU A 86 -1.72 -14.07 -0.40
C LEU A 86 -1.17 -14.72 0.88
N GLN A 87 -1.65 -14.24 2.04
CA GLN A 87 -1.24 -14.77 3.35
C GLN A 87 -1.80 -16.18 3.59
N ASP A 88 -2.99 -16.45 3.11
CA ASP A 88 -3.68 -17.73 3.28
C ASP A 88 -3.04 -18.86 2.44
N ASN A 89 -2.17 -18.53 1.46
CA ASN A 89 -1.46 -19.53 0.69
C ASN A 89 -0.22 -20.07 1.45
N PRO A 90 -0.26 -21.29 2.01
CA PRO A 90 0.87 -21.88 2.72
C PRO A 90 2.05 -22.22 1.78
N GLY A 91 1.78 -22.27 0.47
CA GLY A 91 2.78 -22.50 -0.57
C GLY A 91 3.58 -21.26 -0.95
N TYR A 92 3.09 -20.07 -0.60
CA TYR A 92 3.80 -18.82 -0.88
C TYR A 92 4.76 -18.47 0.26
N ARG A 93 6.04 -18.72 0.04
CA ARG A 93 7.07 -18.59 1.08
C ARG A 93 8.06 -17.49 0.76
N PHE A 94 8.56 -16.86 1.82
CA PHE A 94 9.67 -15.93 1.73
C PHE A 94 10.98 -16.64 1.38
N SER A 95 11.82 -15.96 0.61
CA SER A 95 13.19 -16.35 0.33
C SER A 95 14.05 -15.10 0.38
N ALA A 96 14.97 -15.03 1.34
CA ALA A 96 15.86 -13.89 1.45
C ALA A 96 16.63 -13.65 0.15
N LEU A 97 16.86 -12.38 -0.19
CA LEU A 97 17.80 -12.03 -1.25
C LEU A 97 19.21 -12.45 -0.80
N GLN A 98 19.91 -13.18 -1.66
CA GLN A 98 21.29 -13.57 -1.41
C GLN A 98 22.21 -12.81 -2.36
N LEU A 99 23.27 -12.23 -1.84
CA LEU A 99 24.36 -11.67 -2.64
C LEU A 99 24.88 -12.75 -3.61
N GLY A 100 25.06 -12.39 -4.87
CA GLY A 100 25.38 -13.33 -5.95
C GLY A 100 24.17 -13.98 -6.61
N TRP A 101 22.97 -13.79 -6.07
CA TRP A 101 21.70 -14.20 -6.63
C TRP A 101 20.77 -13.01 -6.82
N ILE A 102 21.33 -11.88 -7.18
CA ILE A 102 20.55 -10.67 -7.53
C ILE A 102 19.47 -11.06 -8.54
N GLY A 103 18.22 -10.72 -8.22
CA GLY A 103 17.10 -11.12 -9.05
C GLY A 103 16.48 -12.44 -8.68
N PHE A 104 16.56 -12.79 -7.46
CA PHE A 104 15.88 -13.91 -6.87
C PHE A 104 14.36 -13.70 -6.87
N GLY A 105 13.75 -13.83 -8.01
CA GLY A 105 12.36 -13.51 -8.23
C GLY A 105 11.38 -14.54 -7.70
N ALA A 106 10.15 -14.54 -8.20
CA ALA A 106 9.06 -15.43 -7.84
C ALA A 106 9.34 -16.87 -8.31
N HIS A 107 9.94 -17.69 -7.46
CA HIS A 107 10.21 -19.08 -7.77
C HIS A 107 8.92 -19.90 -7.83
N GLY A 108 8.79 -20.71 -8.86
CA GLY A 108 7.63 -21.58 -9.08
C GLY A 108 6.47 -20.90 -9.83
N ALA A 109 6.34 -19.57 -9.79
CA ALA A 109 5.29 -18.85 -10.51
C ALA A 109 5.34 -19.12 -12.03
N ARG A 110 6.52 -19.20 -12.60
CA ARG A 110 6.73 -19.48 -14.02
C ARG A 110 6.10 -20.81 -14.49
N ALA A 111 6.07 -21.83 -13.64
CA ALA A 111 5.47 -23.13 -13.96
C ALA A 111 3.94 -23.06 -14.02
N GLN A 112 3.36 -22.00 -13.45
CA GLN A 112 1.93 -21.78 -13.30
C GLN A 112 1.46 -20.51 -14.00
N GLY A 113 1.99 -20.22 -15.20
CA GLY A 113 1.55 -19.09 -15.99
C GLY A 113 2.52 -17.92 -16.03
N TRP A 114 3.72 -18.05 -15.48
CA TRP A 114 4.77 -17.03 -15.51
C TRP A 114 5.98 -17.49 -16.31
N GLN A 115 6.44 -16.65 -17.22
CA GLN A 115 7.63 -16.88 -18.02
C GLN A 115 8.81 -16.08 -17.49
N ARG A 116 9.93 -16.74 -17.27
CA ARG A 116 11.18 -16.09 -16.95
C ARG A 116 11.77 -15.46 -18.22
N PHE A 117 12.13 -14.18 -18.19
CA PHE A 117 12.70 -13.49 -19.34
C PHE A 117 14.18 -13.08 -19.18
N ARG A 118 14.75 -13.19 -17.96
CA ARG A 118 16.16 -12.89 -17.74
C ARG A 118 16.88 -13.99 -16.99
N SER A 119 18.17 -14.19 -17.36
CA SER A 119 19.05 -15.12 -16.65
C SER A 119 19.63 -14.48 -15.40
N PHE A 120 20.12 -13.26 -15.54
CA PHE A 120 20.61 -12.44 -14.46
C PHE A 120 19.47 -11.51 -14.01
N GLY A 121 19.29 -11.37 -12.70
CA GLY A 121 18.24 -10.51 -12.19
C GLY A 121 16.83 -11.03 -12.40
N ARG A 122 16.62 -12.29 -12.60
CA ARG A 122 15.36 -13.06 -12.70
C ARG A 122 14.07 -12.24 -12.70
N GLY A 123 13.67 -11.77 -13.88
CA GLY A 123 12.36 -11.18 -14.11
C GLY A 123 11.38 -12.21 -14.64
N TYR A 124 10.12 -12.04 -14.31
CA TYR A 124 9.01 -12.87 -14.76
C TYR A 124 7.88 -12.02 -15.31
N ALA A 125 7.27 -12.48 -16.40
CA ALA A 125 6.08 -11.88 -16.98
C ALA A 125 4.97 -12.93 -17.08
N PRO A 126 3.69 -12.55 -17.04
CA PRO A 126 2.59 -13.45 -17.33
C PRO A 126 2.74 -14.07 -18.72
N GLN A 127 2.56 -15.38 -18.82
CA GLN A 127 2.56 -16.12 -20.09
C GLN A 127 1.13 -16.57 -20.46
N ALA A 128 0.26 -16.73 -19.45
CA ALA A 128 -1.16 -16.96 -19.61
C ALA A 128 -1.93 -15.63 -19.45
N ARG A 129 -3.26 -15.70 -19.43
CA ARG A 129 -4.08 -14.57 -19.01
C ARG A 129 -3.60 -14.06 -17.64
N ASN A 130 -3.57 -12.76 -17.45
CA ASN A 130 -3.04 -12.13 -16.24
C ASN A 130 -3.68 -12.68 -14.96
N SER A 131 -5.02 -12.81 -14.95
CA SER A 131 -5.78 -13.36 -13.82
C SER A 131 -5.38 -14.79 -13.50
N VAL A 132 -5.18 -15.62 -14.52
CA VAL A 132 -4.72 -17.02 -14.37
C VAL A 132 -3.30 -17.08 -13.84
N ALA A 133 -2.40 -16.21 -14.34
CA ALA A 133 -1.04 -16.13 -13.85
C ALA A 133 -0.98 -15.72 -12.38
N MET A 134 -1.83 -14.79 -11.95
CA MET A 134 -1.93 -14.35 -10.55
C MET A 134 -2.42 -15.45 -9.61
N GLU A 135 -3.20 -16.40 -10.08
CA GLU A 135 -3.69 -17.51 -9.26
C GLU A 135 -2.55 -18.36 -8.66
N ALA A 136 -1.39 -18.39 -9.33
CA ALA A 136 -0.20 -19.06 -8.81
C ALA A 136 0.24 -18.56 -7.43
N PHE A 137 0.00 -17.28 -7.13
CA PHE A 137 0.34 -16.69 -5.83
C PHE A 137 -0.69 -16.96 -4.75
N TYR A 138 -1.92 -17.26 -5.13
CA TYR A 138 -3.00 -17.57 -4.19
C TYR A 138 -3.08 -19.06 -3.82
N SER A 139 -2.64 -19.96 -4.69
CA SER A 139 -2.78 -21.39 -4.47
C SER A 139 -1.52 -22.23 -4.75
N GLY A 140 -0.53 -21.66 -5.46
CA GLY A 140 0.66 -22.37 -5.91
C GLY A 140 1.81 -22.39 -4.90
N ARG A 141 2.87 -23.12 -5.29
CA ARG A 141 4.14 -23.12 -4.56
C ARG A 141 5.06 -22.06 -5.13
N VAL A 142 5.17 -20.95 -4.43
CA VAL A 142 5.94 -19.79 -4.87
C VAL A 142 6.92 -19.37 -3.78
N ARG A 143 8.06 -18.80 -4.19
CA ARG A 143 8.99 -18.11 -3.29
C ARG A 143 9.33 -16.76 -3.87
N SER A 144 9.33 -15.73 -3.03
CA SER A 144 9.84 -14.41 -3.39
C SER A 144 10.53 -13.76 -2.20
N GLU A 145 11.44 -12.84 -2.48
CA GLU A 145 11.94 -11.90 -1.48
C GLU A 145 10.91 -10.80 -1.22
N CYS A 146 11.17 -9.90 -0.27
CA CYS A 146 10.17 -8.93 0.18
C CYS A 146 9.80 -7.88 -0.90
N GLY A 147 10.75 -7.45 -1.74
CA GLY A 147 10.49 -6.49 -2.82
C GLY A 147 9.59 -7.05 -3.91
N VAL A 148 9.85 -8.29 -4.35
CA VAL A 148 8.97 -9.00 -5.27
C VAL A 148 7.64 -9.34 -4.61
N GLY A 149 7.63 -9.69 -3.31
CA GLY A 149 6.39 -9.90 -2.55
C GLY A 149 5.50 -8.66 -2.52
N ARG A 150 6.09 -7.46 -2.40
CA ARG A 150 5.38 -6.18 -2.54
C ARG A 150 4.78 -6.01 -3.94
N GLN A 151 5.56 -6.29 -5.00
CA GLN A 151 5.08 -6.21 -6.37
C GLN A 151 3.90 -7.15 -6.62
N VAL A 152 4.00 -8.39 -6.12
CA VAL A 152 2.90 -9.36 -6.18
C VAL A 152 1.65 -8.83 -5.46
N ALA A 153 1.81 -8.24 -4.28
CA ALA A 153 0.69 -7.65 -3.53
C ALA A 153 0.02 -6.49 -4.30
N GLN A 154 0.80 -5.66 -5.00
CA GLN A 154 0.26 -4.61 -5.87
C GLN A 154 -0.54 -5.18 -7.04
N LEU A 155 0.00 -6.17 -7.77
CA LEU A 155 -0.71 -6.80 -8.88
C LEU A 155 -1.96 -7.53 -8.40
N ALA A 156 -1.89 -8.20 -7.25
CA ALA A 156 -3.04 -8.84 -6.62
C ALA A 156 -4.11 -7.81 -6.25
N THR A 157 -3.72 -6.65 -5.73
CA THR A 157 -4.62 -5.52 -5.46
C THR A 157 -5.32 -5.05 -6.73
N PHE A 158 -4.59 -4.90 -7.83
CA PHE A 158 -5.18 -4.48 -9.11
C PHE A 158 -6.16 -5.55 -9.64
N ARG A 159 -5.85 -6.82 -9.53
CA ARG A 159 -6.77 -7.90 -9.89
C ARG A 159 -8.07 -7.84 -9.09
N GLU A 160 -7.99 -7.68 -7.77
CA GLU A 160 -9.19 -7.56 -6.91
C GLU A 160 -10.00 -6.29 -7.25
N LEU A 161 -9.34 -5.17 -7.53
CA LEU A 161 -9.99 -3.89 -7.86
C LEU A 161 -10.72 -3.93 -9.21
N PHE A 162 -10.11 -4.51 -10.24
CA PHE A 162 -10.65 -4.56 -11.59
C PHE A 162 -11.62 -5.72 -11.80
N GLY A 163 -11.40 -6.83 -11.12
CA GLY A 163 -11.98 -8.14 -11.44
C GLY A 163 -11.27 -8.80 -12.62
N ASP A 164 -11.35 -10.12 -12.72
CA ASP A 164 -10.53 -10.92 -13.64
C ASP A 164 -10.64 -10.47 -15.10
N ALA A 165 -11.85 -10.27 -15.63
CA ALA A 165 -12.05 -9.90 -17.03
C ALA A 165 -11.43 -8.53 -17.37
N ALA A 166 -11.67 -7.52 -16.55
CA ALA A 166 -11.10 -6.18 -16.76
C ALA A 166 -9.59 -6.16 -16.48
N PHE A 167 -9.09 -6.93 -15.53
CA PHE A 167 -7.66 -7.07 -15.28
C PHE A 167 -6.92 -7.69 -16.47
N ASP A 168 -7.52 -8.68 -17.13
CA ASP A 168 -6.95 -9.32 -18.31
C ASP A 168 -6.90 -8.40 -19.53
N THR A 169 -7.80 -7.42 -19.64
CA THR A 169 -7.89 -6.50 -20.78
C THR A 169 -7.21 -5.17 -20.53
N ALA A 170 -7.25 -4.65 -19.31
CA ALA A 170 -6.68 -3.33 -18.97
C ALA A 170 -5.15 -3.31 -18.91
N PHE A 171 -4.50 -4.47 -18.79
CA PHE A 171 -3.07 -4.57 -18.66
C PHE A 171 -2.48 -5.58 -19.64
N SER A 172 -1.43 -5.18 -20.36
CA SER A 172 -0.63 -6.14 -21.12
C SER A 172 0.28 -6.97 -20.19
N ALA A 173 0.60 -8.18 -20.58
CA ALA A 173 1.49 -9.06 -19.79
C ALA A 173 2.85 -8.41 -19.47
N GLY A 174 3.40 -7.64 -20.42
CA GLY A 174 4.68 -6.94 -20.22
C GLY A 174 4.63 -5.85 -19.13
N GLU A 175 3.47 -5.23 -18.93
CA GLU A 175 3.27 -4.23 -17.88
C GLU A 175 3.19 -4.86 -16.49
N LEU A 176 2.84 -6.13 -16.39
CA LEU A 176 2.72 -6.85 -15.11
C LEU A 176 3.99 -7.64 -14.76
N SER A 177 5.11 -7.34 -15.40
CA SER A 177 6.39 -7.98 -15.12
C SER A 177 6.83 -7.70 -13.68
N ILE A 178 7.30 -8.76 -12.99
CA ILE A 178 7.82 -8.72 -11.62
C ILE A 178 9.29 -9.15 -11.61
N GLY A 179 10.05 -8.62 -10.65
CA GLY A 179 11.47 -8.95 -10.51
C GLY A 179 12.23 -7.89 -9.72
N THR A 180 13.54 -7.99 -9.71
CA THR A 180 14.39 -6.96 -9.14
C THR A 180 14.53 -5.78 -10.11
N PHE A 181 15.02 -4.66 -9.60
CA PHE A 181 15.34 -3.49 -10.42
C PHE A 181 16.17 -3.86 -11.66
N LEU A 182 17.23 -4.65 -11.48
CA LEU A 182 18.10 -5.07 -12.57
C LEU A 182 17.39 -5.89 -13.65
N SER A 183 16.31 -6.57 -13.30
CA SER A 183 15.52 -7.34 -14.27
C SER A 183 14.39 -6.54 -14.91
N LEU A 184 13.98 -5.43 -14.31
CA LEU A 184 12.84 -4.63 -14.77
C LEU A 184 13.23 -3.33 -15.50
N HIS A 185 14.45 -2.82 -15.33
CA HIS A 185 14.83 -1.46 -15.72
C HIS A 185 14.63 -1.11 -17.23
N ASP A 186 14.57 -2.10 -18.09
CA ASP A 186 14.30 -1.93 -19.52
C ASP A 186 12.98 -2.58 -19.97
N THR A 187 12.10 -2.88 -19.04
CA THR A 187 10.76 -3.41 -19.29
C THR A 187 9.70 -2.30 -19.30
N ARG A 188 8.47 -2.66 -19.65
CA ARG A 188 7.31 -1.79 -19.52
C ARG A 188 6.55 -1.99 -18.20
N SER A 189 7.17 -2.63 -17.21
CA SER A 189 6.49 -2.92 -15.94
C SER A 189 5.96 -1.64 -15.30
N ILE A 190 4.67 -1.63 -14.99
CA ILE A 190 4.07 -0.54 -14.22
C ILE A 190 4.60 -0.48 -12.78
N LEU A 191 5.30 -1.52 -12.36
CA LEU A 191 5.93 -1.63 -11.05
C LEU A 191 7.37 -1.13 -11.04
N LEU A 192 7.90 -0.72 -12.20
CA LEU A 192 9.28 -0.25 -12.33
C LEU A 192 9.54 0.95 -11.42
N GLY A 193 8.63 1.91 -11.43
CA GLY A 193 8.67 3.05 -10.54
C GLY A 193 8.68 2.67 -9.06
N SER A 194 7.97 1.61 -8.69
CA SER A 194 7.94 1.08 -7.32
C SER A 194 9.16 0.23 -6.95
N SER A 195 10.00 -0.13 -7.91
CA SER A 195 11.18 -0.97 -7.68
C SER A 195 12.50 -0.18 -7.71
N ALA A 196 12.53 0.91 -8.46
CA ALA A 196 13.73 1.70 -8.73
C ALA A 196 13.46 3.18 -8.81
N GLY A 197 12.22 3.54 -8.62
CA GLY A 197 11.79 4.76 -9.18
C GLY A 197 11.91 5.98 -8.32
N GLU A 198 10.98 6.88 -8.52
CA GLU A 198 10.89 8.12 -7.80
C GLU A 198 10.69 7.85 -6.32
N LEU A 199 11.80 7.66 -5.64
CA LEU A 199 11.86 7.70 -4.19
C LEU A 199 11.28 9.03 -3.74
N PHE A 200 10.34 8.98 -2.82
CA PHE A 200 9.93 10.16 -2.10
C PHE A 200 11.02 10.47 -1.08
N GLY A 201 12.11 11.06 -1.57
CA GLY A 201 13.03 11.79 -0.74
C GLY A 201 12.44 13.13 -0.34
N ASP A 202 13.26 13.98 0.25
CA ASP A 202 12.90 15.28 0.81
C ASP A 202 11.87 16.07 -0.02
N GLY A 203 10.79 16.48 0.63
CA GLY A 203 9.72 17.29 0.06
C GLY A 203 8.67 16.52 -0.79
N LYS A 204 8.88 15.26 -1.13
CA LYS A 204 7.89 14.48 -1.87
C LYS A 204 6.87 13.82 -0.95
N ALA A 205 7.30 13.40 0.22
CA ALA A 205 6.41 12.88 1.26
C ALA A 205 5.44 13.97 1.76
N GLU A 206 5.92 15.21 1.90
CA GLU A 206 5.07 16.35 2.26
C GLU A 206 4.00 16.62 1.20
N ARG A 207 4.38 16.61 -0.09
CA ARG A 207 3.41 16.78 -1.18
C ARG A 207 2.38 15.68 -1.20
N THR A 208 2.79 14.45 -0.94
CA THR A 208 1.87 13.30 -0.86
C THR A 208 0.93 13.44 0.32
N SER A 209 1.43 13.81 1.48
CA SER A 209 0.59 14.01 2.68
C SER A 209 -0.40 15.16 2.51
N ALA A 210 -0.05 16.21 1.77
CA ALA A 210 -0.96 17.30 1.44
C ALA A 210 -2.14 16.88 0.54
N LEU A 211 -2.02 15.78 -0.22
CA LEU A 211 -3.12 15.21 -1.00
C LEU A 211 -4.15 14.46 -0.14
N GLY A 212 -3.82 14.21 1.13
CA GLY A 212 -4.70 13.53 2.07
C GLY A 212 -4.66 12.02 1.97
N ARG A 213 -5.61 11.38 2.66
CA ARG A 213 -5.70 9.93 2.84
C ARG A 213 -5.65 9.13 1.53
N GLN A 214 -6.32 9.61 0.50
CA GLN A 214 -6.42 8.92 -0.79
C GLN A 214 -5.06 8.70 -1.47
N ALA A 215 -4.06 9.51 -1.18
CA ALA A 215 -2.74 9.36 -1.77
C ALA A 215 -1.97 8.15 -1.22
N PHE A 216 -2.35 7.68 -0.05
CA PHE A 216 -1.65 6.58 0.62
C PHE A 216 -2.25 5.20 0.34
N MET A 217 -3.56 5.12 0.11
CA MET A 217 -4.24 3.83 -0.08
C MET A 217 -3.67 3.04 -1.26
N GLY A 218 -3.22 1.82 -1.02
CA GLY A 218 -2.59 0.95 -2.03
C GLY A 218 -1.18 1.37 -2.44
N ALA A 219 -0.60 2.41 -1.82
CA ALA A 219 0.73 2.87 -2.17
C ALA A 219 1.81 1.87 -1.70
N PRO A 220 2.81 1.58 -2.55
CA PRO A 220 3.95 0.78 -2.18
C PRO A 220 4.99 1.61 -1.44
N GLY A 221 5.77 0.96 -0.61
CA GLY A 221 6.89 1.59 0.07
C GLY A 221 7.83 0.60 0.70
N TYR A 222 8.79 1.11 1.43
CA TYR A 222 9.69 0.29 2.23
C TYR A 222 10.20 1.07 3.45
N ILE A 223 10.50 0.32 4.50
CA ILE A 223 11.15 0.80 5.71
C ILE A 223 12.58 0.24 5.65
N VAL A 224 13.55 1.14 5.63
CA VAL A 224 14.98 0.78 5.56
C VAL A 224 15.72 1.37 6.74
N HIS A 225 16.86 0.79 7.07
CA HIS A 225 17.80 1.43 7.98
C HIS A 225 18.45 2.63 7.30
N ALA A 226 18.67 3.72 8.05
CA ALA A 226 19.33 4.91 7.53
C ALA A 226 20.71 4.55 6.96
N PHE A 227 20.98 5.07 5.78
CA PHE A 227 22.22 4.83 5.06
C PHE A 227 23.35 5.66 5.66
N ASP A 228 24.19 5.05 6.48
CA ASP A 228 25.48 5.63 6.89
C ASP A 228 26.65 5.10 6.06
N ALA A 229 26.38 4.13 5.22
CA ALA A 229 27.38 3.42 4.44
C ALA A 229 26.86 3.12 3.04
N THR A 230 27.62 2.43 2.28
CA THR A 230 27.34 2.13 0.88
C THR A 230 26.02 1.36 0.69
N TYR A 231 25.39 1.56 -0.46
CA TYR A 231 24.19 0.84 -0.92
C TYR A 231 24.26 -0.69 -0.71
N LEU A 232 25.46 -1.28 -0.74
CA LEU A 232 25.65 -2.71 -0.51
C LEU A 232 25.34 -3.13 0.93
N ASP A 233 25.52 -2.26 1.90
CA ASP A 233 25.19 -2.56 3.29
C ASP A 233 23.69 -2.68 3.52
N ASP A 234 22.88 -1.97 2.72
CA ASP A 234 21.43 -2.05 2.82
C ASP A 234 20.83 -3.33 2.24
N ILE A 235 21.42 -3.91 1.23
CA ILE A 235 21.01 -5.22 0.71
C ILE A 235 21.11 -6.26 1.82
N ASN A 236 22.05 -6.10 2.72
CA ASN A 236 22.25 -6.98 3.88
C ASN A 236 21.40 -6.57 5.10
N ASN A 237 20.99 -5.31 5.20
CA ASN A 237 20.37 -4.74 6.38
C ASN A 237 18.85 -4.68 6.37
N GLN A 238 18.17 -5.28 5.42
CA GLN A 238 16.79 -5.71 5.62
C GLN A 238 15.74 -4.62 5.61
N ALA A 239 15.53 -4.03 4.46
CA ALA A 239 14.30 -3.30 4.20
C ALA A 239 13.07 -4.22 4.40
N GLU A 240 12.02 -3.70 5.02
CA GLU A 240 10.70 -4.29 4.95
C GLU A 240 9.91 -3.57 3.85
N ASN A 241 9.65 -4.27 2.75
CA ASN A 241 8.84 -3.77 1.65
C ASN A 241 7.36 -3.97 1.96
N PHE A 242 6.54 -2.95 1.71
CA PHE A 242 5.13 -2.97 2.07
C PHE A 242 4.21 -2.40 1.00
N VAL A 243 2.92 -2.67 1.16
CA VAL A 243 1.82 -1.93 0.50
C VAL A 243 0.92 -1.37 1.60
N ILE A 244 0.57 -0.10 1.52
CA ILE A 244 -0.39 0.51 2.44
C ILE A 244 -1.78 -0.02 2.10
N THR A 245 -2.38 -0.71 3.06
CA THR A 245 -3.73 -1.27 2.90
C THR A 245 -4.80 -0.36 3.46
N ASP A 246 -4.45 0.43 4.47
CA ASP A 246 -5.34 1.43 5.05
C ASP A 246 -4.55 2.53 5.78
N VAL A 247 -5.15 3.71 5.88
CA VAL A 247 -4.69 4.82 6.69
C VAL A 247 -5.90 5.58 7.20
N SER A 248 -5.99 5.80 8.51
CA SER A 248 -7.11 6.56 9.06
C SER A 248 -7.04 8.05 8.67
N ALA A 249 -8.16 8.75 8.79
CA ALA A 249 -8.17 10.20 8.61
C ALA A 249 -7.23 10.89 9.60
N ALA A 250 -7.18 10.42 10.85
CA ALA A 250 -6.30 10.97 11.88
C ALA A 250 -4.82 10.77 11.53
N ALA A 251 -4.44 9.59 11.02
CA ALA A 251 -3.07 9.33 10.58
C ALA A 251 -2.70 10.18 9.35
N ALA A 252 -3.59 10.30 8.37
CA ALA A 252 -3.37 11.15 7.20
C ALA A 252 -3.25 12.65 7.58
N GLU A 253 -4.08 13.13 8.48
CA GLU A 253 -4.00 14.49 9.02
C GLU A 253 -2.70 14.73 9.81
N ALA A 254 -2.24 13.74 10.59
CA ALA A 254 -0.98 13.81 11.30
C ALA A 254 0.22 13.89 10.34
N LEU A 255 0.24 13.06 9.30
CA LEU A 255 1.25 13.13 8.23
C LEU A 255 1.26 14.51 7.55
N ALA A 256 0.08 15.04 7.20
CA ALA A 256 -0.03 16.36 6.58
C ALA A 256 0.43 17.48 7.51
N ARG A 257 0.06 17.42 8.78
CA ARG A 257 0.40 18.44 9.80
C ARG A 257 1.90 18.53 10.04
N HIS A 258 2.58 17.40 9.99
CA HIS A 258 4.00 17.30 10.35
C HIS A 258 4.94 17.25 9.13
N GLY A 259 4.46 17.54 7.92
CA GLY A 259 5.30 17.52 6.72
C GLY A 259 5.64 16.10 6.22
N GLY A 260 4.74 15.15 6.44
CA GLY A 260 4.90 13.79 5.93
C GLY A 260 5.81 12.90 6.75
N PHE A 261 6.51 11.97 6.10
CA PHE A 261 7.33 10.97 6.78
C PHE A 261 8.62 11.50 7.41
N VAL A 262 9.10 12.69 7.03
CA VAL A 262 10.32 13.29 7.60
C VAL A 262 10.22 13.45 9.12
N HIS A 263 9.06 13.87 9.61
CA HIS A 263 8.81 13.94 11.06
C HIS A 263 8.90 12.53 11.71
N TYR A 264 8.35 11.53 11.04
CA TYR A 264 8.36 10.15 11.54
C TYR A 264 9.73 9.50 11.47
N ASP A 265 10.58 9.90 10.53
CA ASP A 265 11.99 9.49 10.54
C ASP A 265 12.73 9.99 11.77
N ALA A 266 12.45 11.23 12.20
CA ALA A 266 12.97 11.76 13.47
C ALA A 266 12.46 10.98 14.69
N LEU A 267 11.16 10.62 14.72
CA LEU A 267 10.58 9.80 15.77
C LEU A 267 11.11 8.35 15.74
N ASN A 268 11.33 7.78 14.57
CA ASN A 268 11.96 6.47 14.43
C ASN A 268 13.39 6.48 14.97
N LYS A 269 14.14 7.55 14.72
CA LYS A 269 15.46 7.74 15.31
C LYS A 269 15.39 7.83 16.83
N GLN A 270 14.46 8.59 17.37
CA GLN A 270 14.21 8.67 18.82
C GLN A 270 13.86 7.30 19.41
N LEU A 271 12.97 6.54 18.79
CA LEU A 271 12.64 5.17 19.22
C LEU A 271 13.87 4.26 19.23
N TRP A 272 14.71 4.38 18.22
CA TRP A 272 15.97 3.63 18.16
C TRP A 272 16.92 4.03 19.28
N GLU A 273 17.11 5.32 19.58
CA GLU A 273 17.93 5.85 20.67
C GLU A 273 17.43 5.40 22.05
N LEU A 274 16.10 5.39 22.25
CA LEU A 274 15.49 4.85 23.46
C LEU A 274 15.71 3.33 23.57
N ALA A 275 15.63 2.59 22.47
CA ALA A 275 15.86 1.15 22.45
C ALA A 275 17.28 0.79 22.88
N GLN A 276 18.29 1.63 22.58
CA GLN A 276 19.68 1.41 23.03
C GLN A 276 19.83 1.50 24.56
N GLN A 277 18.89 2.14 25.26
CA GLN A 277 18.89 2.27 26.72
C GLN A 277 18.21 1.08 27.41
N LEU A 278 17.63 0.16 26.64
CA LEU A 278 17.01 -1.07 27.14
C LEU A 278 17.95 -2.26 26.91
N PRO A 279 18.85 -2.56 27.84
CA PRO A 279 19.84 -3.64 27.67
C PRO A 279 19.16 -5.00 27.55
N GLY A 280 19.88 -5.89 26.92
CA GLY A 280 19.45 -7.27 26.71
C GLY A 280 19.03 -7.55 25.29
N SER A 281 19.27 -8.76 24.87
CA SER A 281 18.87 -9.34 23.60
C SER A 281 17.80 -10.40 23.86
N GLY A 282 16.93 -10.60 22.91
CA GLY A 282 15.94 -11.67 22.99
C GLY A 282 15.12 -11.71 21.70
N TRP A 283 14.74 -12.90 21.29
CA TRP A 283 13.90 -13.06 20.14
C TRP A 283 12.56 -12.36 20.34
N ARG A 284 12.19 -11.47 19.40
CA ARG A 284 10.95 -10.68 19.44
C ARG A 284 10.81 -9.82 20.70
N ARG A 285 11.90 -9.28 21.23
CA ARG A 285 11.84 -8.53 22.50
C ARG A 285 11.03 -7.25 22.39
N PHE A 286 11.32 -6.41 21.40
CA PHE A 286 10.60 -5.15 21.21
C PHE A 286 9.18 -5.38 20.69
N GLU A 287 8.96 -6.40 19.86
CA GLU A 287 7.62 -6.82 19.48
C GLU A 287 6.77 -7.17 20.72
N ARG A 288 7.33 -7.95 21.65
CA ARG A 288 6.67 -8.30 22.92
C ARG A 288 6.47 -7.08 23.82
N LEU A 289 7.49 -6.26 23.99
CA LEU A 289 7.43 -5.09 24.88
C LEU A 289 6.47 -4.01 24.35
N LEU A 290 6.53 -3.68 23.08
CA LEU A 290 5.89 -2.48 22.53
C LEU A 290 4.54 -2.80 21.88
N TYR A 291 4.43 -3.92 21.18
CA TYR A 291 3.21 -4.28 20.44
C TYR A 291 2.30 -5.25 21.21
N GLU A 292 2.83 -6.37 21.66
CA GLU A 292 2.09 -7.36 22.45
C GLU A 292 1.82 -6.88 23.89
N ARG A 293 2.58 -5.90 24.36
CA ARG A 293 2.51 -5.34 25.72
C ARG A 293 2.58 -6.42 26.79
N ASP A 294 3.50 -7.37 26.64
CA ASP A 294 3.71 -8.48 27.57
C ASP A 294 3.90 -7.97 29.01
N ALA A 295 2.90 -8.14 29.84
CA ALA A 295 2.85 -7.59 31.19
C ALA A 295 3.97 -8.16 32.09
N ALA A 296 4.30 -9.44 31.95
CA ALA A 296 5.35 -10.07 32.73
C ALA A 296 6.72 -9.53 32.36
N LEU A 297 7.00 -9.41 31.05
CA LEU A 297 8.25 -8.86 30.56
C LEU A 297 8.40 -7.39 30.95
N ARG A 298 7.35 -6.60 30.86
CA ARG A 298 7.34 -5.17 31.25
C ARG A 298 7.54 -4.97 32.74
N ALA A 299 6.88 -5.77 33.59
CA ALA A 299 7.00 -5.69 35.03
C ALA A 299 8.39 -6.14 35.56
N ALA A 300 9.08 -7.01 34.81
CA ALA A 300 10.43 -7.45 35.15
C ALA A 300 11.52 -6.39 34.88
N LEU A 301 11.19 -5.30 34.18
CA LEU A 301 12.16 -4.23 33.88
C LEU A 301 12.43 -3.38 35.15
N PRO A 302 13.68 -2.96 35.39
CA PRO A 302 13.99 -1.95 36.41
C PRO A 302 13.23 -0.63 36.18
N ALA A 303 12.99 0.13 37.25
CA ALA A 303 12.22 1.38 37.17
C ALA A 303 12.75 2.37 36.12
N SER A 304 14.07 2.50 35.98
CA SER A 304 14.69 3.35 34.94
C SER A 304 14.32 2.89 33.52
N GLN A 305 14.29 1.58 33.28
CA GLN A 305 13.92 1.01 31.98
C GLN A 305 12.41 1.08 31.72
N GLN A 306 11.59 0.99 32.75
CA GLN A 306 10.15 1.23 32.65
C GLN A 306 9.86 2.68 32.23
N ALA A 307 10.65 3.65 32.70
CA ALA A 307 10.53 5.05 32.27
C ALA A 307 10.89 5.23 30.78
N VAL A 308 11.94 4.55 30.30
CA VAL A 308 12.29 4.53 28.87
C VAL A 308 11.16 3.90 28.04
N LEU A 309 10.62 2.78 28.51
CA LEU A 309 9.52 2.09 27.84
C LEU A 309 8.26 2.97 27.75
N ALA A 310 7.98 3.74 28.80
CA ALA A 310 6.85 4.69 28.79
C ALA A 310 7.03 5.81 27.76
N GLN A 311 8.26 6.28 27.53
CA GLN A 311 8.56 7.24 26.47
C GLN A 311 8.37 6.62 25.06
N MET A 312 8.80 5.36 24.86
CA MET A 312 8.55 4.65 23.60
C MET A 312 7.05 4.43 23.36
N ASP A 313 6.30 4.06 24.39
CA ASP A 313 4.84 3.94 24.32
C ASP A 313 4.17 5.26 23.92
N ALA A 314 4.65 6.39 24.43
CA ALA A 314 4.12 7.72 24.10
C ALA A 314 4.35 8.06 22.63
N VAL A 315 5.53 7.77 22.09
CA VAL A 315 5.81 7.94 20.65
C VAL A 315 4.90 7.03 19.81
N LEU A 316 4.80 5.75 20.16
CA LEU A 316 3.99 4.78 19.42
C LEU A 316 2.48 4.96 19.60
N ALA A 317 2.02 5.88 20.48
CA ALA A 317 0.61 6.25 20.62
C ALA A 317 0.12 7.14 19.46
N ASP A 318 1.03 7.73 18.68
CA ASP A 318 0.69 8.56 17.52
C ASP A 318 -0.17 7.78 16.50
N PRO A 319 -1.21 8.42 15.90
CA PRO A 319 -2.08 7.78 14.92
C PRO A 319 -1.35 7.11 13.77
N VAL A 320 -0.24 7.67 13.28
CA VAL A 320 0.53 7.09 12.15
C VAL A 320 1.13 5.74 12.52
N TYR A 321 1.60 5.56 13.75
CA TYR A 321 2.10 4.25 14.18
C TYR A 321 0.99 3.23 14.43
N ARG A 322 -0.22 3.67 14.77
CA ARG A 322 -1.33 2.78 15.15
C ARG A 322 -2.30 2.48 14.02
N GLU A 323 -2.51 3.44 13.12
CA GLU A 323 -3.63 3.46 12.18
C GLU A 323 -3.20 3.56 10.72
N LEU A 324 -1.88 3.56 10.45
CA LEU A 324 -1.32 3.31 9.12
C LEU A 324 -1.05 1.81 9.01
N LEU A 325 -1.87 1.10 8.23
CA LEU A 325 -1.82 -0.36 8.10
C LEU A 325 -1.03 -0.76 6.86
N LEU A 326 -0.04 -1.61 7.06
CA LEU A 326 0.87 -2.07 6.04
C LEU A 326 0.76 -3.58 5.86
N TYR A 327 0.66 -4.03 4.63
CA TYR A 327 0.92 -5.42 4.29
C TYR A 327 2.40 -5.62 4.00
N VAL A 328 3.01 -6.52 4.74
CA VAL A 328 4.37 -7.00 4.49
C VAL A 328 4.30 -8.50 4.20
N HIS A 329 4.96 -8.94 3.13
CA HIS A 329 4.96 -10.33 2.74
C HIS A 329 5.32 -11.25 3.92
N ARG A 330 4.46 -12.23 4.21
CA ARG A 330 4.50 -13.21 5.32
C ARG A 330 4.19 -12.68 6.73
N GLN A 331 3.99 -11.38 6.91
CA GLN A 331 3.60 -10.84 8.20
C GLN A 331 2.11 -10.45 8.23
N GLY A 332 1.51 -10.40 7.04
CA GLY A 332 0.15 -9.94 6.85
C GLY A 332 0.01 -8.45 7.06
N VAL A 333 -1.23 -8.01 7.28
CA VAL A 333 -1.56 -6.60 7.53
C VAL A 333 -1.34 -6.29 9.01
N ARG A 334 -0.48 -5.32 9.27
CA ARG A 334 -0.14 -4.85 10.63
C ARG A 334 0.05 -3.33 10.64
N PRO A 335 -0.13 -2.65 11.78
CA PRO A 335 0.17 -1.23 11.89
C PRO A 335 1.68 -0.95 11.78
N LEU A 336 2.03 0.25 11.34
CA LEU A 336 3.43 0.68 11.20
C LEU A 336 4.24 0.43 12.48
N GLY A 337 3.69 0.74 13.65
CA GLY A 337 4.37 0.55 14.94
C GLY A 337 4.79 -0.90 15.20
N TYR A 338 4.06 -1.89 14.70
CA TYR A 338 4.46 -3.29 14.74
C TYR A 338 5.75 -3.54 13.94
N HIS A 339 5.83 -2.97 12.73
CA HIS A 339 7.01 -3.14 11.88
C HIS A 339 8.23 -2.45 12.48
N ILE A 340 8.04 -1.26 13.08
CA ILE A 340 9.10 -0.56 13.81
C ILE A 340 9.63 -1.41 14.97
N ALA A 341 8.76 -1.98 15.79
CA ALA A 341 9.17 -2.86 16.89
C ALA A 341 9.98 -4.06 16.39
N ARG A 342 9.58 -4.66 15.28
CA ARG A 342 10.32 -5.77 14.66
C ARG A 342 11.68 -5.37 14.11
N LEU A 343 11.79 -4.18 13.54
CA LEU A 343 13.07 -3.68 13.01
C LEU A 343 14.04 -3.40 14.15
N LEU A 344 13.57 -2.90 15.30
CA LEU A 344 14.38 -2.77 16.52
C LEU A 344 14.95 -4.12 16.99
N ASP A 345 14.18 -5.20 16.86
CA ASP A 345 14.66 -6.55 17.18
C ASP A 345 15.72 -7.08 16.20
N ARG A 346 15.62 -6.69 14.93
CA ARG A 346 16.45 -7.26 13.86
C ARG A 346 17.78 -6.56 13.68
N ASN A 347 17.77 -5.24 13.70
CA ASN A 347 18.96 -4.44 13.47
C ASN A 347 19.01 -3.21 14.38
N PRO A 348 19.67 -3.33 15.54
CA PRO A 348 19.79 -2.21 16.47
C PRO A 348 20.92 -1.23 16.10
N ARG A 349 21.62 -1.39 14.98
CA ARG A 349 22.84 -0.62 14.69
C ARG A 349 22.59 0.77 14.15
N THR A 350 21.58 0.93 13.31
CA THR A 350 21.26 2.17 12.64
C THR A 350 19.78 2.51 12.80
N PRO A 351 19.40 3.79 12.91
CA PRO A 351 18.00 4.19 12.82
C PRO A 351 17.43 3.85 11.45
N PHE A 352 16.12 3.74 11.34
CA PHE A 352 15.44 3.43 10.09
C PHE A 352 14.60 4.61 9.63
N VAL A 353 14.43 4.69 8.33
CA VAL A 353 13.61 5.67 7.64
C VAL A 353 12.49 4.98 6.87
N ILE A 354 11.39 5.70 6.66
CA ILE A 354 10.28 5.23 5.84
C ILE A 354 10.40 5.89 4.49
N GLU A 355 10.48 5.09 3.44
CA GLU A 355 10.45 5.58 2.08
C GLU A 355 9.20 5.09 1.37
N LEU A 356 8.48 6.02 0.79
CA LEU A 356 7.26 5.77 0.04
C LEU A 356 7.51 6.00 -1.44
N VAL A 357 7.24 4.99 -2.24
CA VAL A 357 7.38 5.07 -3.69
C VAL A 357 6.00 5.23 -4.32
N LEU A 358 5.65 6.45 -4.70
CA LEU A 358 4.40 6.79 -5.39
C LEU A 358 4.67 7.18 -6.83
N HIS A 359 4.92 6.24 -7.68
CA HIS A 359 5.13 6.53 -9.10
C HIS A 359 3.78 6.67 -9.82
N ASN A 360 3.14 7.82 -9.74
CA ASN A 360 1.87 8.14 -10.45
C ASN A 360 0.82 7.01 -10.51
N LEU A 361 1.04 5.93 -9.76
CA LEU A 361 0.22 4.72 -9.79
C LEU A 361 -1.24 5.03 -9.49
N HIS A 362 -1.49 5.91 -8.52
CA HIS A 362 -2.86 6.26 -8.17
C HIS A 362 -3.58 6.91 -9.34
N THR A 363 -3.00 7.92 -9.99
CA THR A 363 -3.61 8.60 -11.14
C THR A 363 -3.73 7.65 -12.31
N THR A 364 -2.68 6.94 -12.67
CA THR A 364 -2.67 6.02 -13.80
C THR A 364 -3.64 4.87 -13.61
N ILE A 365 -3.66 4.25 -12.42
CA ILE A 365 -4.56 3.12 -12.13
C ILE A 365 -6.01 3.60 -12.02
N TYR A 366 -6.27 4.77 -11.46
CA TYR A 366 -7.61 5.36 -11.43
C TYR A 366 -8.16 5.59 -12.85
N GLN A 367 -7.38 6.18 -13.73
CA GLN A 367 -7.78 6.42 -15.12
C GLN A 367 -8.06 5.11 -15.87
N ARG A 368 -7.19 4.10 -15.70
CA ARG A 368 -7.42 2.77 -16.30
C ARG A 368 -8.67 2.10 -15.74
N TRP A 369 -8.90 2.22 -14.43
CA TRP A 369 -10.11 1.69 -13.80
C TRP A 369 -11.37 2.35 -14.35
N LEU A 370 -11.37 3.68 -14.48
CA LEU A 370 -12.48 4.43 -15.08
C LEU A 370 -12.75 3.98 -16.51
N GLN A 371 -11.70 3.88 -17.33
CA GLN A 371 -11.84 3.45 -18.73
C GLN A 371 -12.45 2.04 -18.80
N ALA A 372 -11.93 1.08 -18.03
CA ALA A 372 -12.45 -0.28 -18.02
C ALA A 372 -13.93 -0.34 -17.59
N ARG A 373 -14.37 0.52 -16.67
CA ARG A 373 -15.77 0.60 -16.24
C ARG A 373 -16.68 1.27 -17.28
N LEU A 374 -16.19 2.30 -17.96
CA LEU A 374 -16.91 2.96 -19.04
C LEU A 374 -17.11 2.01 -20.22
N GLU A 375 -16.08 1.28 -20.62
CA GLU A 375 -16.15 0.25 -21.67
C GLU A 375 -17.16 -0.85 -21.33
N ALA A 376 -17.15 -1.34 -20.09
CA ALA A 376 -18.11 -2.35 -19.62
C ALA A 376 -19.56 -1.80 -19.62
N CYS A 377 -19.75 -0.54 -19.29
CA CYS A 377 -21.07 0.09 -19.34
C CYS A 377 -21.58 0.36 -20.77
N ALA A 378 -20.67 0.51 -21.74
CA ALA A 378 -21.02 0.72 -23.14
C ALA A 378 -21.36 -0.60 -23.88
N ALA A 379 -20.89 -1.72 -23.36
CA ALA A 379 -21.09 -3.04 -23.95
C ALA A 379 -22.37 -3.76 -23.45
N GLY A 380 -23.00 -3.29 -22.38
CA GLY A 380 -24.22 -3.84 -21.79
C GLY A 380 -25.42 -2.92 -21.96
#